data_b665001a1693dba9414234e8f4253f77
#
_entry.id   b665001a1693dba9414234e8f4253f77
#
_cell.length_a   1.000
_cell.length_b   1.000
_cell.length_c   1.000
_cell.angle_alpha   90.00
_cell.angle_beta   90.00
_cell.angle_gamma   90.00
#
_symmetry.space_group_name_H-M   'P 1'
#
loop_
_entity.id
_entity.type
_entity.pdbx_description
1 polymer ?
#
loop_
_entity_poly.entity_id
_entity_poly.type
_entity_poly.pdbx_seq_one_letter_code
_entity_poly.pdbx_strand_id
1 'polypeptide(L)'
;MPPAETRSSKVSRRKLVVIAAVLLVLVGIVFVAVEREVTSRRLDAAAISRPTAPSRPPLTRAEETYVQALWPIHGAVERSAARMSLGQIFYVTKDLAGTELKVRVDEALTTYQRAAGQLRALEPPPSLQRAHADYTAAVGLFERSAVEVLKMFDDGRDDHMRIAYPLGQEAADKIREIGGKFWPHEFPPN
;
A
#
# COMPACT_ATOMS: atom_id res chain seq x y z
N MET A 1 19.15 21.36 54.10
CA MET A 1 19.00 21.23 52.66
C MET A 1 19.62 19.89 52.24
N PRO A 2 18.85 18.87 51.84
CA PRO A 2 19.44 17.66 51.30
C PRO A 2 19.70 17.81 49.79
N PRO A 3 20.71 17.11 49.22
CA PRO A 3 21.08 17.21 47.82
C PRO A 3 20.11 16.45 46.95
N ALA A 4 19.85 17.01 45.75
CA ALA A 4 18.98 16.44 44.73
C ALA A 4 19.63 15.18 44.09
N GLU A 5 18.98 14.03 44.23
CA GLU A 5 19.35 12.79 43.52
C GLU A 5 19.01 12.89 42.04
N THR A 6 20.04 12.93 41.20
CA THR A 6 19.94 12.80 39.77
C THR A 6 19.60 11.35 39.42
N ARG A 7 18.34 11.09 39.10
CA ARG A 7 17.86 9.80 38.54
C ARG A 7 18.45 9.60 37.12
N SER A 8 19.57 8.90 37.03
CA SER A 8 20.10 8.36 35.76
C SER A 8 19.19 7.21 35.30
N SER A 9 18.37 7.45 34.28
CA SER A 9 17.56 6.41 33.65
C SER A 9 18.46 5.51 32.83
N LYS A 10 18.76 4.31 33.30
CA LYS A 10 19.44 3.24 32.53
C LYS A 10 18.52 2.79 31.39
N VAL A 11 18.74 3.34 30.20
CA VAL A 11 18.10 2.83 28.97
C VAL A 11 18.54 1.39 28.77
N SER A 12 17.58 0.47 28.72
CA SER A 12 17.85 -0.97 28.53
C SER A 12 18.60 -1.19 27.22
N ARG A 13 19.68 -2.00 27.24
CA ARG A 13 20.46 -2.36 26.03
C ARG A 13 19.58 -2.87 24.89
N ARG A 14 18.48 -3.56 25.18
CA ARG A 14 17.51 -4.03 24.19
C ARG A 14 16.80 -2.88 23.46
N LYS A 15 16.42 -1.81 24.16
CA LYS A 15 15.82 -0.61 23.55
C LYS A 15 16.81 0.11 22.64
N LEU A 16 18.08 0.18 23.02
CA LEU A 16 19.15 0.77 22.21
C LEU A 16 19.40 -0.02 20.91
N VAL A 17 19.38 -1.35 20.96
CA VAL A 17 19.55 -2.21 19.77
C VAL A 17 18.37 -2.08 18.82
N VAL A 18 17.14 -2.00 19.32
CA VAL A 18 15.95 -1.80 18.49
C VAL A 18 15.95 -0.43 17.83
N ILE A 19 16.29 0.63 18.58
CA ILE A 19 16.41 1.98 18.00
C ILE A 19 17.51 2.06 16.95
N ALA A 20 18.65 1.42 17.17
CA ALA A 20 19.73 1.35 16.19
C ALA A 20 19.33 0.58 14.92
N ALA A 21 18.58 -0.51 15.05
CA ALA A 21 18.08 -1.28 13.91
C ALA A 21 17.04 -0.48 13.10
N VAL A 22 16.12 0.23 13.76
CA VAL A 22 15.13 1.10 13.09
C VAL A 22 15.82 2.27 12.38
N LEU A 23 16.82 2.89 13.01
CA LEU A 23 17.60 3.97 12.40
C LEU A 23 18.38 3.47 11.17
N LEU A 24 18.95 2.26 11.22
CA LEU A 24 19.64 1.67 10.08
C LEU A 24 18.69 1.40 8.90
N VAL A 25 17.48 0.94 9.18
CA VAL A 25 16.45 0.72 8.14
C VAL A 25 16.00 2.07 7.55
N LEU A 26 15.77 3.08 8.38
CA LEU A 26 15.39 4.42 7.92
C LEU A 26 16.52 5.07 7.10
N VAL A 27 17.76 4.95 7.53
CA VAL A 27 18.95 5.43 6.77
C VAL A 27 19.06 4.68 5.45
N GLY A 28 18.82 3.37 5.43
CA GLY A 28 18.80 2.56 4.19
C GLY A 28 17.71 3.02 3.22
N ILE A 29 16.49 3.29 3.70
CA ILE A 29 15.40 3.81 2.88
C ILE A 29 15.72 5.21 2.32
N VAL A 30 16.24 6.11 3.15
CA VAL A 30 16.66 7.45 2.72
C VAL A 30 17.83 7.37 1.72
N PHE A 31 18.80 6.47 1.93
CA PHE A 31 19.91 6.28 1.02
C PHE A 31 19.45 5.78 -0.35
N VAL A 32 18.56 4.79 -0.39
CA VAL A 32 17.94 4.28 -1.63
C VAL A 32 17.10 5.37 -2.32
N ALA A 33 16.38 6.20 -1.57
CA ALA A 33 15.61 7.31 -2.13
C ALA A 33 16.55 8.40 -2.73
N VAL A 34 17.63 8.73 -2.04
CA VAL A 34 18.62 9.71 -2.51
C VAL A 34 19.40 9.19 -3.72
N GLU A 35 19.80 7.92 -3.74
CA GLU A 35 20.47 7.33 -4.91
C GLU A 35 19.52 7.28 -6.13
N ARG A 36 18.23 6.99 -5.93
CA ARG A 36 17.23 7.06 -7.01
C ARG A 36 17.07 8.48 -7.54
N GLU A 37 17.00 9.49 -6.66
CA GLU A 37 16.91 10.90 -7.05
C GLU A 37 18.15 11.39 -7.80
N VAL A 38 19.36 11.02 -7.35
CA VAL A 38 20.61 11.36 -8.01
C VAL A 38 20.75 10.63 -9.35
N THR A 39 20.30 9.37 -9.43
CA THR A 39 20.34 8.60 -10.68
C THR A 39 19.32 9.13 -11.68
N SER A 40 18.10 9.52 -11.24
CA SER A 40 17.11 10.14 -12.12
C SER A 40 17.60 11.49 -12.66
N ARG A 41 18.21 12.34 -11.84
CA ARG A 41 18.79 13.62 -12.31
C ARG A 41 19.97 13.45 -13.27
N ARG A 42 20.77 12.40 -13.13
CA ARG A 42 21.84 12.06 -14.09
C ARG A 42 21.29 11.53 -15.41
N LEU A 43 20.17 10.79 -15.35
CA LEU A 43 19.47 10.29 -16.55
C LEU A 43 18.76 11.44 -17.29
N ASP A 44 18.22 12.43 -16.57
CA ASP A 44 17.60 13.62 -17.18
C ASP A 44 18.63 14.50 -17.90
N ALA A 45 19.87 14.57 -17.40
CA ALA A 45 20.96 15.27 -18.07
C ALA A 45 21.46 14.56 -19.35
N ALA A 46 21.21 13.24 -19.46
CA ALA A 46 21.51 12.44 -20.66
C ALA A 46 20.33 12.33 -21.64
N ALA A 47 19.16 12.89 -21.29
CA ALA A 47 17.88 12.72 -21.99
C ALA A 47 17.67 13.69 -23.18
N ILE A 48 18.73 14.24 -23.80
CA ILE A 48 18.58 15.12 -24.98
C ILE A 48 18.17 14.37 -26.24
N SER A 49 17.94 13.07 -26.20
CA SER A 49 17.41 12.33 -27.35
C SER A 49 16.73 11.02 -26.93
N ARG A 50 15.80 11.07 -25.98
CA ARG A 50 14.91 9.92 -25.79
C ARG A 50 13.84 9.92 -26.87
N PRO A 51 13.70 8.83 -27.67
CA PRO A 51 12.50 8.67 -28.47
C PRO A 51 11.32 8.77 -27.51
N THR A 52 10.44 9.75 -27.74
CA THR A 52 9.19 9.87 -27.00
C THR A 52 8.48 8.53 -27.15
N ALA A 53 8.33 7.77 -26.08
CA ALA A 53 7.51 6.56 -26.12
C ALA A 53 6.17 6.95 -26.74
N PRO A 54 5.63 6.15 -27.69
CA PRO A 54 4.41 6.50 -28.38
C PRO A 54 3.35 6.81 -27.32
N SER A 55 2.86 8.04 -27.32
CA SER A 55 1.82 8.47 -26.41
C SER A 55 0.64 7.53 -26.61
N ARG A 56 0.19 6.90 -25.52
CA ARG A 56 -1.01 6.05 -25.57
C ARG A 56 -2.13 6.87 -26.23
N PRO A 57 -2.87 6.30 -27.18
CA PRO A 57 -4.01 6.99 -27.72
C PRO A 57 -4.99 7.39 -26.59
N PRO A 58 -5.64 8.54 -26.71
CA PRO A 58 -6.61 8.99 -25.72
C PRO A 58 -7.69 7.93 -25.54
N LEU A 59 -8.23 7.84 -24.32
CA LEU A 59 -9.34 6.93 -24.03
C LEU A 59 -10.54 7.27 -24.92
N THR A 60 -11.23 6.25 -25.38
CA THR A 60 -12.55 6.43 -26.00
C THR A 60 -13.57 6.92 -24.96
N ARG A 61 -14.67 7.51 -25.41
CA ARG A 61 -15.73 7.97 -24.49
C ARG A 61 -16.26 6.87 -23.59
N ALA A 62 -16.36 5.62 -24.09
CA ALA A 62 -16.80 4.48 -23.29
C ALA A 62 -15.78 4.12 -22.20
N GLU A 63 -14.50 4.16 -22.54
CA GLU A 63 -13.39 3.93 -21.60
C GLU A 63 -13.34 5.04 -20.54
N GLU A 64 -13.47 6.31 -20.94
CA GLU A 64 -13.53 7.44 -20.00
C GLU A 64 -14.68 7.28 -19.00
N THR A 65 -15.88 6.96 -19.49
CA THR A 65 -17.06 6.76 -18.63
C THR A 65 -16.81 5.63 -17.62
N TYR A 66 -16.23 4.53 -18.07
CA TYR A 66 -15.90 3.39 -17.21
C TYR A 66 -14.85 3.79 -16.15
N VAL A 67 -13.76 4.43 -16.54
CA VAL A 67 -12.67 4.86 -15.66
C VAL A 67 -13.16 5.87 -14.63
N GLN A 68 -14.04 6.80 -15.01
CA GLN A 68 -14.67 7.73 -14.07
C GLN A 68 -15.56 7.02 -13.04
N ALA A 69 -16.30 5.98 -13.45
CA ALA A 69 -17.10 5.18 -12.54
C ALA A 69 -16.23 4.33 -11.59
N LEU A 70 -15.06 3.86 -12.06
CA LEU A 70 -14.11 3.10 -11.25
C LEU A 70 -13.37 3.96 -10.23
N TRP A 71 -13.15 5.25 -10.50
CA TRP A 71 -12.31 6.15 -9.69
C TRP A 71 -12.70 6.20 -8.19
N PRO A 72 -13.96 6.39 -7.79
CA PRO A 72 -14.34 6.40 -6.39
C PRO A 72 -14.12 5.05 -5.70
N ILE A 73 -14.28 3.94 -6.42
CA ILE A 73 -14.00 2.59 -5.91
C ILE A 73 -12.50 2.46 -5.63
N HIS A 74 -11.68 2.86 -6.61
CA HIS A 74 -10.22 2.86 -6.49
C HIS A 74 -9.75 3.67 -5.28
N GLY A 75 -10.19 4.91 -5.15
CA GLY A 75 -9.81 5.77 -4.02
C GLY A 75 -10.24 5.21 -2.65
N ALA A 76 -11.35 4.46 -2.58
CA ALA A 76 -11.75 3.80 -1.34
C ALA A 76 -10.85 2.60 -1.00
N VAL A 77 -10.50 1.78 -2.01
CA VAL A 77 -9.59 0.63 -1.85
C VAL A 77 -8.19 1.10 -1.43
N GLU A 78 -7.62 2.07 -2.12
CA GLU A 78 -6.29 2.62 -1.84
C GLU A 78 -6.18 3.17 -0.42
N ARG A 79 -7.13 4.02 0.00
CA ARG A 79 -7.15 4.56 1.37
C ARG A 79 -7.27 3.47 2.42
N SER A 80 -8.07 2.45 2.14
CA SER A 80 -8.28 1.33 3.07
C SER A 80 -7.02 0.47 3.18
N ALA A 81 -6.34 0.20 2.07
CA ALA A 81 -5.08 -0.52 2.02
C ALA A 81 -3.97 0.22 2.79
N ALA A 82 -3.85 1.53 2.59
CA ALA A 82 -2.89 2.35 3.31
C ALA A 82 -3.16 2.36 4.83
N ARG A 83 -4.42 2.55 5.26
CA ARG A 83 -4.80 2.55 6.68
C ARG A 83 -4.55 1.20 7.35
N MET A 84 -4.87 0.10 6.66
CA MET A 84 -4.62 -1.26 7.15
C MET A 84 -3.12 -1.52 7.28
N SER A 85 -2.32 -1.20 6.26
CA SER A 85 -0.87 -1.39 6.26
C SER A 85 -0.19 -0.59 7.37
N LEU A 86 -0.54 0.69 7.53
CA LEU A 86 -0.05 1.52 8.64
C LEU A 86 -0.46 0.96 10.01
N GLY A 87 -1.70 0.46 10.12
CA GLY A 87 -2.18 -0.19 11.33
C GLY A 87 -1.33 -1.41 11.71
N GLN A 88 -0.99 -2.25 10.74
CA GLN A 88 -0.13 -3.42 10.96
C GLN A 88 1.28 -3.01 11.41
N ILE A 89 1.88 -1.98 10.76
CA ILE A 89 3.19 -1.45 11.16
C ILE A 89 3.16 -0.97 12.61
N PHE A 90 2.18 -0.13 12.98
CA PHE A 90 2.06 0.41 14.34
C PHE A 90 1.77 -0.68 15.38
N TYR A 91 1.05 -1.73 15.02
CA TYR A 91 0.86 -2.88 15.90
C TYR A 91 2.18 -3.62 16.16
N VAL A 92 2.96 -3.88 15.12
CA VAL A 92 4.28 -4.54 15.25
C VAL A 92 5.25 -3.70 16.08
N THR A 93 5.24 -2.37 15.91
CA THR A 93 6.07 -1.44 16.70
C THR A 93 5.53 -1.20 18.12
N LYS A 94 4.36 -1.75 18.46
CA LYS A 94 3.66 -1.58 19.75
C LYS A 94 3.12 -0.15 19.98
N ASP A 95 2.94 0.61 18.91
CA ASP A 95 2.34 1.95 18.94
C ASP A 95 0.82 1.92 18.75
N LEU A 96 0.25 0.75 18.44
CA LEU A 96 -1.18 0.52 18.27
C LEU A 96 -1.62 -0.71 19.07
N ALA A 97 -2.74 -0.61 19.77
CA ALA A 97 -3.34 -1.74 20.48
C ALA A 97 -3.98 -2.73 19.48
N GLY A 98 -3.98 -4.03 19.83
CA GLY A 98 -4.58 -5.06 18.98
C GLY A 98 -6.07 -4.81 18.69
N THR A 99 -6.82 -4.30 19.67
CA THR A 99 -8.24 -3.94 19.48
C THR A 99 -8.44 -2.85 18.43
N GLU A 100 -7.54 -1.85 18.38
CA GLU A 100 -7.58 -0.80 17.36
C GLU A 100 -7.18 -1.33 15.98
N LEU A 101 -6.17 -2.22 15.92
CA LEU A 101 -5.82 -2.89 14.66
C LEU A 101 -7.02 -3.67 14.13
N LYS A 102 -7.69 -4.46 15.01
CA LYS A 102 -8.87 -5.24 14.60
C LYS A 102 -9.93 -4.35 13.97
N VAL A 103 -10.27 -3.22 14.59
CA VAL A 103 -11.25 -2.26 14.04
C VAL A 103 -10.84 -1.78 12.64
N ARG A 104 -9.56 -1.41 12.45
CA ARG A 104 -9.06 -0.96 11.14
C ARG A 104 -9.15 -2.05 10.07
N VAL A 105 -8.88 -3.30 10.45
CA VAL A 105 -8.95 -4.45 9.53
C VAL A 105 -10.40 -4.80 9.19
N ASP A 106 -11.33 -4.76 10.15
CA ASP A 106 -12.77 -4.95 9.93
C ASP A 106 -13.34 -3.87 8.98
N GLU A 107 -12.93 -2.59 9.15
CA GLU A 107 -13.29 -1.50 8.25
C GLU A 107 -12.73 -1.72 6.83
N ALA A 108 -11.48 -2.19 6.74
CA ALA A 108 -10.84 -2.49 5.47
C ALA A 108 -11.57 -3.64 4.75
N LEU A 109 -11.85 -4.74 5.44
CA LEU A 109 -12.60 -5.86 4.90
C LEU A 109 -13.97 -5.43 4.36
N THR A 110 -14.71 -4.64 5.14
CA THR A 110 -16.01 -4.09 4.72
C THR A 110 -15.87 -3.25 3.44
N THR A 111 -14.80 -2.46 3.33
CA THR A 111 -14.54 -1.63 2.15
C THR A 111 -14.22 -2.49 0.94
N TYR A 112 -13.39 -3.53 1.08
CA TYR A 112 -13.04 -4.42 -0.03
C TYR A 112 -14.24 -5.23 -0.53
N GLN A 113 -15.09 -5.73 0.37
CA GLN A 113 -16.32 -6.43 0.01
C GLN A 113 -17.32 -5.54 -0.73
N ARG A 114 -17.45 -4.28 -0.28
CA ARG A 114 -18.26 -3.27 -0.98
C ARG A 114 -17.69 -2.98 -2.36
N ALA A 115 -16.38 -2.77 -2.47
CA ALA A 115 -15.69 -2.55 -3.74
C ALA A 115 -15.88 -3.72 -4.70
N ALA A 116 -15.74 -4.96 -4.23
CA ALA A 116 -16.00 -6.16 -5.03
C ALA A 116 -17.44 -6.22 -5.53
N GLY A 117 -18.42 -5.81 -4.70
CA GLY A 117 -19.83 -5.70 -5.12
C GLY A 117 -20.04 -4.64 -6.20
N GLN A 118 -19.43 -3.46 -6.04
CA GLN A 118 -19.51 -2.37 -7.00
C GLN A 118 -18.84 -2.74 -8.33
N LEU A 119 -17.67 -3.40 -8.29
CA LEU A 119 -16.98 -3.88 -9.48
C LEU A 119 -17.84 -4.85 -10.29
N ARG A 120 -18.51 -5.79 -9.64
CA ARG A 120 -19.43 -6.72 -10.33
C ARG A 120 -20.60 -6.03 -11.05
N ALA A 121 -20.96 -4.84 -10.60
CA ALA A 121 -22.04 -4.05 -11.21
C ALA A 121 -21.54 -3.12 -12.35
N LEU A 122 -20.22 -2.99 -12.53
CA LEU A 122 -19.64 -2.23 -13.63
C LEU A 122 -19.53 -3.08 -14.89
N GLU A 123 -19.94 -2.52 -16.02
CA GLU A 123 -19.80 -3.13 -17.34
C GLU A 123 -18.57 -2.55 -18.06
N PRO A 124 -17.41 -3.24 -18.07
CA PRO A 124 -16.23 -2.76 -18.75
C PRO A 124 -16.39 -2.83 -20.28
N PRO A 125 -15.94 -1.80 -21.03
CA PRO A 125 -15.86 -1.90 -22.47
C PRO A 125 -14.91 -3.02 -22.89
N PRO A 126 -15.06 -3.61 -24.10
CA PRO A 126 -14.28 -4.78 -24.52
C PRO A 126 -12.76 -4.62 -24.36
N SER A 127 -12.23 -3.44 -24.62
CA SER A 127 -10.80 -3.10 -24.49
C SER A 127 -10.29 -3.12 -23.03
N LEU A 128 -11.17 -2.96 -22.05
CA LEU A 128 -10.83 -2.91 -20.62
C LEU A 128 -11.27 -4.15 -19.84
N GLN A 129 -11.89 -5.14 -20.45
CA GLN A 129 -12.38 -6.34 -19.76
C GLN A 129 -11.29 -7.06 -18.97
N ARG A 130 -10.11 -7.25 -19.59
CA ARG A 130 -8.98 -7.89 -18.93
C ARG A 130 -8.48 -7.07 -17.74
N ALA A 131 -8.32 -5.76 -17.91
CA ALA A 131 -7.89 -4.88 -16.83
C ALA A 131 -8.91 -4.84 -15.68
N HIS A 132 -10.21 -4.87 -16.00
CA HIS A 132 -11.27 -5.01 -15.00
C HIS A 132 -11.18 -6.33 -14.22
N ALA A 133 -10.96 -7.45 -14.91
CA ALA A 133 -10.80 -8.76 -14.26
C ALA A 133 -9.56 -8.78 -13.34
N ASP A 134 -8.43 -8.24 -13.81
CA ASP A 134 -7.20 -8.14 -13.04
C ASP A 134 -7.39 -7.23 -11.80
N TYR A 135 -8.12 -6.11 -11.95
CA TYR A 135 -8.46 -5.22 -10.85
C TYR A 135 -9.36 -5.90 -9.80
N THR A 136 -10.37 -6.62 -10.26
CA THR A 136 -11.26 -7.39 -9.38
C THR A 136 -10.49 -8.46 -8.61
N ALA A 137 -9.57 -9.15 -9.27
CA ALA A 137 -8.68 -10.12 -8.62
C ALA A 137 -7.78 -9.47 -7.56
N ALA A 138 -7.26 -8.27 -7.82
CA ALA A 138 -6.46 -7.52 -6.86
C ALA A 138 -7.27 -7.12 -5.60
N VAL A 139 -8.51 -6.66 -5.77
CA VAL A 139 -9.41 -6.39 -4.63
C VAL A 139 -9.68 -7.66 -3.83
N GLY A 140 -9.85 -8.81 -4.49
CA GLY A 140 -9.98 -10.11 -3.81
C GLY A 140 -8.74 -10.53 -3.03
N LEU A 141 -7.54 -10.12 -3.45
CA LEU A 141 -6.29 -10.32 -2.69
C LEU A 141 -6.28 -9.46 -1.41
N PHE A 142 -6.69 -8.21 -1.49
CA PHE A 142 -6.83 -7.35 -0.30
C PHE A 142 -7.85 -7.92 0.68
N GLU A 143 -8.99 -8.41 0.19
CA GLU A 143 -10.00 -9.06 1.03
C GLU A 143 -9.41 -10.27 1.77
N ARG A 144 -8.71 -11.16 1.05
CA ARG A 144 -8.05 -12.33 1.68
C ARG A 144 -6.98 -11.91 2.68
N SER A 145 -6.20 -10.87 2.39
CA SER A 145 -5.22 -10.32 3.32
C SER A 145 -5.87 -9.84 4.61
N ALA A 146 -6.99 -9.11 4.52
CA ALA A 146 -7.73 -8.64 5.69
C ALA A 146 -8.31 -9.81 6.51
N VAL A 147 -8.93 -10.79 5.85
CA VAL A 147 -9.44 -12.01 6.51
C VAL A 147 -8.33 -12.75 7.23
N GLU A 148 -7.14 -12.85 6.62
CA GLU A 148 -6.02 -13.53 7.24
C GLU A 148 -5.53 -12.82 8.51
N VAL A 149 -5.46 -11.47 8.49
CA VAL A 149 -5.12 -10.70 9.70
C VAL A 149 -6.17 -10.90 10.80
N LEU A 150 -7.46 -10.99 10.46
CA LEU A 150 -8.52 -11.17 11.45
C LEU A 150 -8.39 -12.50 12.20
N LYS A 151 -7.93 -13.59 11.56
CA LYS A 151 -7.69 -14.87 12.22
C LYS A 151 -6.73 -14.76 13.40
N MET A 152 -5.76 -13.83 13.35
CA MET A 152 -4.86 -13.57 14.48
C MET A 152 -5.61 -13.21 15.76
N PHE A 153 -6.76 -12.54 15.65
CA PHE A 153 -7.57 -12.17 16.80
C PHE A 153 -8.45 -13.33 17.30
N ASP A 154 -8.68 -14.34 16.47
CA ASP A 154 -9.51 -15.50 16.82
C ASP A 154 -8.67 -16.57 17.54
N ASP A 155 -7.43 -16.79 17.11
CA ASP A 155 -6.56 -17.84 17.63
C ASP A 155 -5.30 -17.35 18.37
N GLY A 156 -5.07 -16.03 18.40
CA GLY A 156 -3.94 -15.40 19.09
C GLY A 156 -2.58 -15.60 18.40
N ARG A 157 -2.54 -16.02 17.12
CA ARG A 157 -1.30 -16.35 16.41
C ARG A 157 -0.86 -15.23 15.48
N ASP A 158 0.25 -14.58 15.79
CA ASP A 158 0.85 -13.51 14.95
C ASP A 158 1.33 -14.02 13.57
N ASP A 159 1.42 -15.33 13.38
CA ASP A 159 1.81 -15.93 12.09
C ASP A 159 0.90 -15.54 10.93
N HIS A 160 -0.37 -15.26 11.20
CA HIS A 160 -1.34 -14.81 10.21
C HIS A 160 -0.91 -13.51 9.52
N MET A 161 -0.19 -12.62 10.22
CA MET A 161 0.34 -11.40 9.58
C MET A 161 1.40 -11.70 8.52
N ARG A 162 2.20 -12.76 8.71
CA ARG A 162 3.20 -13.17 7.72
C ARG A 162 2.56 -13.77 6.46
N ILE A 163 1.38 -14.36 6.59
CA ILE A 163 0.59 -14.87 5.45
C ILE A 163 -0.15 -13.73 4.77
N ALA A 164 -0.70 -12.79 5.54
CA ALA A 164 -1.46 -11.67 5.03
C ALA A 164 -0.61 -10.67 4.24
N TYR A 165 0.63 -10.42 4.69
CA TYR A 165 1.51 -9.41 4.10
C TYR A 165 1.76 -9.62 2.60
N PRO A 166 2.20 -10.80 2.10
CA PRO A 166 2.44 -11.00 0.68
C PRO A 166 1.15 -10.85 -0.16
N LEU A 167 -0.02 -11.21 0.38
CA LEU A 167 -1.30 -11.02 -0.30
C LEU A 167 -1.60 -9.53 -0.52
N GLY A 168 -1.37 -8.71 0.52
CA GLY A 168 -1.53 -7.27 0.43
C GLY A 168 -0.54 -6.61 -0.54
N GLN A 169 0.70 -7.05 -0.55
CA GLN A 169 1.73 -6.57 -1.48
C GLN A 169 1.39 -6.92 -2.92
N GLU A 170 1.04 -8.17 -3.20
CA GLU A 170 0.62 -8.60 -4.54
C GLU A 170 -0.59 -7.79 -5.04
N ALA A 171 -1.56 -7.54 -4.16
CA ALA A 171 -2.72 -6.71 -4.49
C ALA A 171 -2.31 -5.28 -4.87
N ALA A 172 -1.45 -4.65 -4.07
CA ALA A 172 -0.98 -3.29 -4.31
C ALA A 172 -0.18 -3.18 -5.62
N ASP A 173 0.69 -4.14 -5.91
CA ASP A 173 1.47 -4.17 -7.14
C ASP A 173 0.58 -4.33 -8.37
N LYS A 174 -0.41 -5.22 -8.32
CA LYS A 174 -1.41 -5.38 -9.39
C LYS A 174 -2.21 -4.10 -9.61
N ILE A 175 -2.70 -3.45 -8.56
CA ILE A 175 -3.45 -2.19 -8.69
C ILE A 175 -2.58 -1.09 -9.29
N ARG A 176 -1.31 -0.98 -8.90
CA ARG A 176 -0.38 -0.01 -9.47
C ARG A 176 -0.15 -0.24 -10.95
N GLU A 177 0.09 -1.51 -11.36
CA GLU A 177 0.26 -1.86 -12.77
C GLU A 177 -0.98 -1.51 -13.60
N ILE A 178 -2.16 -1.85 -13.09
CA ILE A 178 -3.43 -1.61 -13.78
C ILE A 178 -3.76 -0.10 -13.77
N GLY A 179 -3.48 0.58 -12.65
CA GLY A 179 -3.68 2.02 -12.51
C GLY A 179 -3.00 2.82 -13.60
N GLY A 180 -1.78 2.46 -13.98
CA GLY A 180 -1.07 3.06 -15.09
C GLY A 180 -1.77 2.87 -16.46
N LYS A 181 -2.65 1.89 -16.60
CA LYS A 181 -3.48 1.68 -17.80
C LYS A 181 -4.73 2.55 -17.81
N PHE A 182 -5.35 2.74 -16.66
CA PHE A 182 -6.58 3.54 -16.51
C PHE A 182 -6.28 5.04 -16.41
N TRP A 183 -5.25 5.39 -15.63
CA TRP A 183 -4.89 6.77 -15.29
C TRP A 183 -3.40 7.02 -15.53
N PRO A 184 -2.95 7.06 -16.78
CA PRO A 184 -1.52 7.10 -17.12
C PRO A 184 -0.78 8.36 -16.63
N HIS A 185 -1.51 9.41 -16.25
CA HIS A 185 -0.93 10.64 -15.71
C HIS A 185 -0.87 10.66 -14.18
N GLU A 186 -1.69 9.85 -13.52
CA GLU A 186 -1.74 9.73 -12.05
C GLU A 186 -0.73 8.70 -11.51
N PHE A 187 -0.31 7.77 -12.35
CA PHE A 187 0.64 6.71 -12.03
C PHE A 187 1.84 6.79 -12.99
N PRO A 188 2.74 7.80 -12.83
CA PRO A 188 3.93 7.86 -13.66
C PRO A 188 4.79 6.61 -13.43
N PRO A 189 5.41 6.05 -14.47
CA PRO A 189 6.35 4.94 -14.31
C PRO A 189 7.52 5.39 -13.43
N ASN A 190 7.82 4.59 -12.42
CA ASN A 190 8.97 4.77 -11.53
C ASN A 190 10.28 4.53 -12.30
#